data_c9b2720e60600409c5adc8f203ff22e9
#
_entry.id   c9b2720e60600409c5adc8f203ff22e9
#
_cell.length_a   1.000
_cell.length_b   1.000
_cell.length_c   1.000
_cell.angle_alpha   90.00
_cell.angle_beta   90.00
_cell.angle_gamma   90.00
#
_symmetry.space_group_name_H-M   'P 1'
#
loop_
_entity.id
_entity.type
_entity.pdbx_description
1 polymer ?
#
loop_
_entity_poly.entity_id
_entity_poly.type
_entity_poly.pdbx_seq_one_letter_code
_entity_poly.pdbx_strand_id
1 'polypeptide(L)'
;MFTILCRSPISEFVLKDIVEKLSIADKFEIASAATSTEEIWGGKGNPIYPPAKEVLRAHGIGKTAYTDFSGKRARQATRRDYEYYDYLLCADTANVRNTMRITGPDYQDKIHLLLDYAGRHGQSIADPWYTGRFDETYRDVCQGCEGFLDYLRQGNRL
;
A
#
# COMPACT_ATOMS: atom_id res chain seq x y z
N MET A 1 14.52 0.90 -10.98
CA MET A 1 13.18 0.43 -10.56
C MET A 1 12.94 0.81 -9.11
N PHE A 2 11.76 1.31 -8.81
CA PHE A 2 11.34 1.59 -7.44
C PHE A 2 10.58 0.38 -6.87
N THR A 3 10.97 -0.06 -5.70
CA THR A 3 10.30 -1.17 -5.02
C THR A 3 9.52 -0.64 -3.83
N ILE A 4 8.20 -0.86 -3.84
CA ILE A 4 7.27 -0.27 -2.89
C ILE A 4 6.49 -1.38 -2.18
N LEU A 5 6.52 -1.38 -0.86
CA LEU A 5 5.68 -2.26 -0.06
C LEU A 5 4.63 -1.45 0.67
N CYS A 6 3.36 -1.71 0.37
CA CYS A 6 2.23 -1.07 1.03
C CYS A 6 1.74 -1.95 2.17
N ARG A 7 1.14 -1.32 3.19
CA ARG A 7 0.53 -2.07 4.30
C ARG A 7 -0.90 -2.53 3.98
N SER A 8 -1.46 -2.08 2.89
CA SER A 8 -2.86 -2.39 2.55
C SER A 8 -2.99 -2.77 1.08
N PRO A 9 -3.81 -3.77 0.74
CA PRO A 9 -4.08 -4.11 -0.65
C PRO A 9 -4.73 -2.97 -1.43
N ILE A 10 -5.57 -2.14 -0.78
CA ILE A 10 -6.16 -0.99 -1.46
C ILE A 10 -5.05 -0.05 -1.94
N SER A 11 -4.08 0.24 -1.08
CA SER A 11 -2.93 1.10 -1.45
C SER A 11 -2.12 0.49 -2.58
N GLU A 12 -1.88 -0.82 -2.54
CA GLU A 12 -1.15 -1.52 -3.60
C GLU A 12 -1.82 -1.32 -4.95
N PHE A 13 -3.12 -1.62 -5.04
CA PHE A 13 -3.81 -1.63 -6.33
C PHE A 13 -4.18 -0.24 -6.82
N VAL A 14 -4.41 0.72 -5.92
CA VAL A 14 -4.55 2.12 -6.32
C VAL A 14 -3.24 2.65 -6.93
N LEU A 15 -2.12 2.40 -6.27
CA LEU A 15 -0.82 2.84 -6.81
C LEU A 15 -0.50 2.18 -8.15
N LYS A 16 -0.77 0.88 -8.27
CA LYS A 16 -0.61 0.15 -9.54
C LYS A 16 -1.45 0.77 -10.65
N ASP A 17 -2.71 1.08 -10.36
CA ASP A 17 -3.60 1.69 -11.34
C ASP A 17 -3.08 3.05 -11.82
N ILE A 18 -2.62 3.88 -10.90
CA ILE A 18 -2.10 5.21 -11.24
C ILE A 18 -0.85 5.10 -12.12
N VAL A 19 0.13 4.27 -11.74
CA VAL A 19 1.37 4.14 -12.53
C VAL A 19 1.12 3.51 -13.89
N GLU A 20 0.16 2.61 -14.00
CA GLU A 20 -0.21 2.02 -15.30
C GLU A 20 -0.85 3.08 -16.21
N LYS A 21 -1.77 3.88 -15.70
CA LYS A 21 -2.40 4.96 -16.46
C LYS A 21 -1.43 6.03 -16.90
N LEU A 22 -0.37 6.26 -16.12
CA LEU A 22 0.70 7.21 -16.45
C LEU A 22 1.77 6.58 -17.36
N SER A 23 1.64 5.31 -17.72
CA SER A 23 2.58 4.56 -18.55
C SER A 23 3.99 4.47 -17.93
N ILE A 24 4.08 4.40 -16.60
CA ILE A 24 5.34 4.27 -15.87
C ILE A 24 5.38 3.01 -14.99
N ALA A 25 4.47 2.06 -15.21
CA ALA A 25 4.41 0.83 -14.42
C ALA A 25 5.72 0.03 -14.46
N ASP A 26 6.44 0.09 -15.57
CA ASP A 26 7.72 -0.59 -15.73
C ASP A 26 8.83 -0.07 -14.80
N LYS A 27 8.62 1.09 -14.20
CA LYS A 27 9.56 1.68 -13.23
C LYS A 27 9.30 1.24 -11.80
N PHE A 28 8.25 0.47 -11.57
CA PHE A 28 7.81 0.11 -10.22
C PHE A 28 7.63 -1.39 -10.03
N GLU A 29 7.97 -1.86 -8.85
CA GLU A 29 7.52 -3.14 -8.31
C GLU A 29 6.74 -2.83 -7.04
N ILE A 30 5.45 -3.13 -7.02
CA ILE A 30 4.53 -2.75 -5.96
C ILE A 30 3.87 -3.99 -5.39
N ALA A 31 3.90 -4.12 -4.07
CA ALA A 31 3.28 -5.23 -3.34
C ALA A 31 2.64 -4.71 -2.05
N SER A 32 1.96 -5.57 -1.34
CA SER A 32 1.47 -5.27 0.00
C SER A 32 1.65 -6.45 0.94
N ALA A 33 1.82 -6.16 2.22
CA ALA A 33 1.99 -7.16 3.27
C ALA A 33 1.42 -6.63 4.59
N ALA A 34 0.93 -7.55 5.42
CA ALA A 34 0.38 -7.26 6.73
C ALA A 34 1.42 -7.46 7.83
N THR A 35 1.17 -6.92 9.01
CA THR A 35 2.00 -7.18 10.20
C THR A 35 1.40 -8.22 11.13
N SER A 36 0.11 -8.54 10.97
CA SER A 36 -0.55 -9.60 11.74
C SER A 36 -0.74 -10.85 10.88
N THR A 37 -1.04 -11.96 11.54
CA THR A 37 -1.35 -13.23 10.88
C THR A 37 -2.84 -13.55 10.90
N GLU A 38 -3.69 -12.62 11.31
CA GLU A 38 -5.14 -12.82 11.45
C GLU A 38 -5.80 -13.27 10.15
N GLU A 39 -5.30 -12.81 9.00
CA GLU A 39 -5.84 -13.15 7.69
C GLU A 39 -5.10 -14.32 7.02
N ILE A 40 -4.29 -15.06 7.79
CA ILE A 40 -3.49 -16.18 7.27
C ILE A 40 -3.89 -17.48 7.99
N TRP A 41 -4.48 -18.40 7.24
CA TRP A 41 -4.97 -19.68 7.76
C TRP A 41 -4.25 -20.85 7.07
N GLY A 42 -3.68 -21.77 7.86
CA GLY A 42 -3.02 -22.94 7.33
C GLY A 42 -1.90 -22.66 6.35
N GLY A 43 -1.18 -21.55 6.53
CA GLY A 43 -0.11 -21.12 5.66
C GLY A 43 -0.57 -20.39 4.40
N LYS A 44 -1.88 -20.20 4.23
CA LYS A 44 -2.45 -19.48 3.09
C LYS A 44 -3.13 -18.21 3.57
N GLY A 45 -2.82 -17.07 2.93
CA GLY A 45 -3.48 -15.81 3.21
C GLY A 45 -4.89 -15.75 2.63
N ASN A 46 -5.78 -15.04 3.32
CA ASN A 46 -7.10 -14.75 2.82
C ASN A 46 -7.05 -13.82 1.61
N PRO A 47 -8.02 -13.93 0.69
CA PRO A 47 -8.15 -12.95 -0.38
C PRO A 47 -8.53 -11.58 0.17
N ILE A 48 -8.50 -10.56 -0.68
CA ILE A 48 -8.89 -9.20 -0.29
C ILE A 48 -10.34 -9.21 0.22
N TYR A 49 -10.58 -8.48 1.30
CA TYR A 49 -11.91 -8.34 1.90
C TYR A 49 -12.93 -7.85 0.87
N PRO A 50 -14.10 -8.52 0.73
CA PRO A 50 -15.04 -8.22 -0.35
C PRO A 50 -15.43 -6.74 -0.51
N PRO A 51 -15.74 -5.96 0.54
CA PRO A 51 -16.04 -4.54 0.36
C PRO A 51 -14.86 -3.74 -0.22
N ALA A 52 -13.62 -4.12 0.09
CA ALA A 52 -12.45 -3.50 -0.52
C ALA A 52 -12.36 -3.81 -2.02
N LYS A 53 -12.68 -5.05 -2.42
CA LYS A 53 -12.78 -5.41 -3.84
C LYS A 53 -13.84 -4.58 -4.55
N GLU A 54 -14.99 -4.38 -3.91
CA GLU A 54 -16.08 -3.61 -4.48
C GLU A 54 -15.69 -2.16 -4.76
N VAL A 55 -15.01 -1.50 -3.80
CA VAL A 55 -14.58 -0.12 -4.01
C VAL A 55 -13.55 -0.01 -5.11
N LEU A 56 -12.61 -0.96 -5.21
CA LEU A 56 -11.64 -0.98 -6.30
C LEU A 56 -12.34 -1.14 -7.65
N ARG A 57 -13.27 -2.08 -7.77
CA ARG A 57 -14.03 -2.30 -9.01
C ARG A 57 -14.88 -1.10 -9.38
N ALA A 58 -15.51 -0.45 -8.40
CA ALA A 58 -16.34 0.73 -8.63
C ALA A 58 -15.54 1.87 -9.26
N HIS A 59 -14.24 1.94 -9.01
CA HIS A 59 -13.33 2.94 -9.58
C HIS A 59 -12.57 2.42 -10.80
N GLY A 60 -12.99 1.29 -11.38
CA GLY A 60 -12.42 0.75 -12.60
C GLY A 60 -11.08 0.05 -12.46
N ILE A 61 -10.67 -0.28 -11.24
CA ILE A 61 -9.42 -0.98 -10.96
C ILE A 61 -9.65 -2.49 -11.04
N GLY A 62 -8.67 -3.21 -11.58
CA GLY A 62 -8.72 -4.66 -11.69
C GLY A 62 -9.06 -5.18 -13.09
N LYS A 63 -9.16 -4.29 -14.07
CA LYS A 63 -9.54 -4.64 -15.46
C LYS A 63 -8.37 -5.06 -16.33
N THR A 64 -7.14 -4.83 -15.88
CA THR A 64 -5.93 -5.21 -16.63
C THR A 64 -5.21 -6.35 -15.92
N ALA A 65 -4.30 -7.03 -16.61
CA ALA A 65 -3.49 -8.06 -15.99
C ALA A 65 -2.64 -7.49 -14.84
N TYR A 66 -2.14 -6.27 -14.99
CA TYR A 66 -1.30 -5.62 -13.99
C TYR A 66 -2.07 -5.27 -12.72
N THR A 67 -3.34 -4.87 -12.84
CA THR A 67 -4.17 -4.48 -11.70
C THR A 67 -5.12 -5.58 -11.24
N ASP A 68 -5.06 -6.76 -11.82
CA ASP A 68 -5.90 -7.88 -11.41
C ASP A 68 -5.56 -8.33 -9.99
N PHE A 69 -6.52 -8.14 -9.08
CA PHE A 69 -6.36 -8.50 -7.68
C PHE A 69 -7.06 -9.80 -7.28
N SER A 70 -7.60 -10.53 -8.24
CA SER A 70 -8.36 -11.75 -7.97
C SER A 70 -7.52 -12.84 -7.27
N GLY A 71 -6.23 -12.88 -7.55
CA GLY A 71 -5.29 -13.83 -6.94
C GLY A 71 -4.55 -13.28 -5.71
N LYS A 72 -4.81 -12.04 -5.31
CA LYS A 72 -4.10 -11.44 -4.18
C LYS A 72 -4.53 -12.09 -2.86
N ARG A 73 -3.54 -12.49 -2.07
CA ARG A 73 -3.75 -13.05 -0.75
C ARG A 73 -2.89 -12.32 0.28
N ALA A 74 -3.37 -12.27 1.52
CA ALA A 74 -2.62 -11.69 2.61
C ALA A 74 -1.32 -12.45 2.84
N ARG A 75 -0.24 -11.72 3.09
CA ARG A 75 1.01 -12.29 3.60
C ARG A 75 1.55 -11.40 4.71
N GLN A 76 2.37 -11.98 5.57
CA GLN A 76 3.01 -11.22 6.64
C GLN A 76 4.33 -10.60 6.13
N ALA A 77 4.57 -9.34 6.51
CA ALA A 77 5.84 -8.69 6.25
C ALA A 77 6.97 -9.37 7.04
N THR A 78 8.17 -9.31 6.49
CA THR A 78 9.37 -9.91 7.09
C THR A 78 10.51 -8.89 7.15
N ARG A 79 11.60 -9.24 7.86
CA ARG A 79 12.82 -8.42 7.87
C ARG A 79 13.41 -8.24 6.48
N ARG A 80 13.30 -9.26 5.61
CA ARG A 80 13.79 -9.20 4.23
C ARG A 80 13.08 -8.15 3.41
N ASP A 81 11.81 -7.87 3.72
CA ASP A 81 11.05 -6.81 3.05
C ASP A 81 11.70 -5.45 3.27
N TYR A 82 12.22 -5.19 4.46
CA TYR A 82 12.90 -3.93 4.75
C TYR A 82 14.16 -3.75 3.89
N GLU A 83 14.92 -4.79 3.69
CA GLU A 83 16.11 -4.73 2.85
C GLU A 83 15.78 -4.63 1.36
N TYR A 84 14.73 -5.33 0.95
CA TYR A 84 14.36 -5.42 -0.47
C TYR A 84 13.66 -4.18 -0.99
N TYR A 85 12.69 -3.63 -0.24
CA TYR A 85 11.89 -2.51 -0.71
C TYR A 85 12.54 -1.18 -0.41
N ASP A 86 12.42 -0.24 -1.35
CA ASP A 86 12.91 1.14 -1.17
C ASP A 86 12.03 1.94 -0.24
N TYR A 87 10.72 1.70 -0.27
CA TYR A 87 9.72 2.41 0.52
C TYR A 87 8.73 1.43 1.12
N LEU A 88 8.43 1.62 2.40
CA LEU A 88 7.38 0.90 3.11
C LEU A 88 6.32 1.92 3.52
N LEU A 89 5.15 1.88 2.88
CA LEU A 89 4.11 2.90 3.04
C LEU A 89 3.01 2.39 3.96
N CYS A 90 2.82 3.07 5.07
CA CYS A 90 1.89 2.70 6.13
C CYS A 90 0.64 3.58 6.10
N ALA A 91 -0.50 3.01 6.52
CA ALA A 91 -1.74 3.74 6.61
C ALA A 91 -1.83 4.61 7.87
N ASP A 92 -1.35 4.09 9.00
CA ASP A 92 -1.44 4.75 10.29
C ASP A 92 -0.21 4.52 11.16
N THR A 93 -0.15 5.21 12.30
CA THR A 93 1.00 5.12 13.21
C THR A 93 1.11 3.75 13.87
N ALA A 94 0.01 3.04 14.07
CA ALA A 94 0.06 1.67 14.58
C ALA A 94 0.73 0.74 13.55
N ASN A 95 0.45 0.92 12.25
CA ASN A 95 1.15 0.21 11.18
C ASN A 95 2.66 0.47 11.23
N VAL A 96 3.08 1.72 11.45
CA VAL A 96 4.50 2.08 11.55
C VAL A 96 5.15 1.30 12.70
N ARG A 97 4.55 1.36 13.89
CA ARG A 97 5.07 0.64 15.07
C ARG A 97 5.14 -0.87 14.83
N ASN A 98 4.07 -1.45 14.31
CA ASN A 98 4.01 -2.90 14.08
C ASN A 98 4.99 -3.35 13.00
N THR A 99 5.20 -2.53 11.99
CA THR A 99 6.21 -2.80 10.95
C THR A 99 7.60 -2.82 11.58
N MET A 100 7.95 -1.85 12.41
CA MET A 100 9.25 -1.80 13.07
C MET A 100 9.49 -2.96 14.05
N ARG A 101 8.44 -3.52 14.64
CA ARG A 101 8.56 -4.73 15.46
C ARG A 101 9.05 -5.93 14.66
N ILE A 102 8.72 -5.98 13.39
CA ILE A 102 9.12 -7.08 12.48
C ILE A 102 10.47 -6.77 11.83
N THR A 103 10.63 -5.56 11.31
CA THR A 103 11.80 -5.18 10.51
C THR A 103 12.97 -4.67 11.35
N GLY A 104 12.73 -4.28 12.60
CA GLY A 104 13.67 -3.55 13.42
C GLY A 104 13.59 -2.04 13.19
N PRO A 105 14.48 -1.26 13.85
CA PRO A 105 14.51 0.20 13.69
C PRO A 105 14.71 0.64 12.25
N ASP A 106 14.09 1.76 11.88
CA ASP A 106 14.13 2.30 10.52
C ASP A 106 15.42 3.09 10.26
N TYR A 107 16.56 2.39 10.20
CA TYR A 107 17.86 3.02 10.00
C TYR A 107 18.04 3.70 8.64
N GLN A 108 17.30 3.27 7.63
CA GLN A 108 17.44 3.78 6.27
C GLN A 108 16.31 4.73 5.87
N ASP A 109 15.48 5.12 6.83
CA ASP A 109 14.36 6.04 6.61
C ASP A 109 13.44 5.58 5.47
N LYS A 110 13.02 4.33 5.52
CA LYS A 110 12.16 3.72 4.49
C LYS A 110 10.68 3.67 4.87
N ILE A 111 10.35 3.76 6.16
CA ILE A 111 8.99 3.56 6.66
C ILE A 111 8.31 4.90 6.85
N HIS A 112 7.22 5.13 6.10
CA HIS A 112 6.51 6.41 6.11
C HIS A 112 5.00 6.22 6.12
N LEU A 113 4.30 7.22 6.67
CA LEU A 113 2.86 7.33 6.51
C LEU A 113 2.53 7.80 5.09
N LEU A 114 1.61 7.11 4.44
CA LEU A 114 1.23 7.45 3.06
C LEU A 114 0.72 8.89 2.95
N LEU A 115 -0.09 9.36 3.91
CA LEU A 115 -0.64 10.71 3.89
C LEU A 115 0.39 11.82 4.15
N ASP A 116 1.58 11.48 4.66
CA ASP A 116 2.66 12.47 4.75
C ASP A 116 3.02 13.03 3.37
N TYR A 117 2.94 12.20 2.33
CA TYR A 117 3.20 12.64 0.95
C TYR A 117 2.10 13.52 0.37
N ALA A 118 0.91 13.51 0.96
CA ALA A 118 -0.21 14.36 0.55
C ALA A 118 -0.24 15.70 1.31
N GLY A 119 0.82 16.03 2.06
CA GLY A 119 0.84 17.23 2.89
C GLY A 119 0.01 17.12 4.17
N ARG A 120 -0.49 15.92 4.46
CA ARG A 120 -1.30 15.65 5.66
C ARG A 120 -0.44 14.94 6.71
N HIS A 121 0.58 15.66 7.19
CA HIS A 121 1.62 15.10 8.06
C HIS A 121 1.06 14.55 9.36
N GLY A 122 1.48 13.33 9.69
CA GLY A 122 1.06 12.64 10.91
C GLY A 122 -0.37 12.12 10.87
N GLN A 123 -1.11 12.32 9.78
CA GLN A 123 -2.48 11.84 9.68
C GLN A 123 -2.51 10.37 9.24
N SER A 124 -3.51 9.67 9.75
CA SER A 124 -3.73 8.26 9.45
C SER A 124 -4.90 8.08 8.50
N ILE A 125 -4.82 7.03 7.68
CA ILE A 125 -5.96 6.55 6.91
C ILE A 125 -6.74 5.60 7.81
N ALA A 126 -8.01 5.89 8.04
CA ALA A 126 -8.85 5.05 8.91
C ALA A 126 -9.02 3.66 8.30
N ASP A 127 -8.98 2.64 9.15
CA ASP A 127 -9.21 1.26 8.72
C ASP A 127 -10.70 1.08 8.41
N PRO A 128 -11.07 0.81 7.15
CA PRO A 128 -12.48 0.72 6.76
C PRO A 128 -13.18 -0.54 7.33
N TRP A 129 -12.43 -1.52 7.80
CA TRP A 129 -13.00 -2.65 8.52
C TRP A 129 -13.83 -2.19 9.74
N TYR A 130 -13.31 -1.17 10.46
CA TYR A 130 -13.99 -0.63 11.66
C TYR A 130 -14.99 0.47 11.34
N THR A 131 -14.72 1.30 10.33
CA THR A 131 -15.56 2.45 10.01
C THR A 131 -16.66 2.14 8.99
N GLY A 132 -16.47 1.15 8.14
CA GLY A 132 -17.32 0.87 6.99
C GLY A 132 -17.19 1.89 5.86
N ARG A 133 -16.27 2.86 5.98
CA ARG A 133 -16.14 3.98 5.02
C ARG A 133 -15.08 3.70 3.98
N PHE A 134 -15.33 2.73 3.12
CA PHE A 134 -14.38 2.33 2.08
C PHE A 134 -14.12 3.42 1.04
N ASP A 135 -15.13 4.23 0.72
CA ASP A 135 -14.97 5.34 -0.23
C ASP A 135 -14.04 6.44 0.32
N GLU A 136 -14.15 6.74 1.62
CA GLU A 136 -13.27 7.70 2.28
C GLU A 136 -11.82 7.18 2.30
N THR A 137 -11.64 5.91 2.64
CA THR A 137 -10.34 5.25 2.60
C THR A 137 -9.75 5.31 1.18
N TYR A 138 -10.55 5.00 0.17
CA TYR A 138 -10.11 5.08 -1.22
C TYR A 138 -9.61 6.47 -1.58
N ARG A 139 -10.35 7.53 -1.23
CA ARG A 139 -9.95 8.91 -1.49
C ARG A 139 -8.66 9.28 -0.81
N ASP A 140 -8.49 8.90 0.46
CA ASP A 140 -7.27 9.17 1.22
C ASP A 140 -6.07 8.44 0.60
N VAL A 141 -6.26 7.19 0.20
CA VAL A 141 -5.22 6.40 -0.47
C VAL A 141 -4.83 7.05 -1.80
N CYS A 142 -5.80 7.50 -2.58
CA CYS A 142 -5.51 8.20 -3.85
C CYS A 142 -4.68 9.45 -3.62
N GLN A 143 -5.06 10.28 -2.63
CA GLN A 143 -4.29 11.49 -2.30
C GLN A 143 -2.87 11.14 -1.89
N GLY A 144 -2.69 10.13 -1.06
CA GLY A 144 -1.37 9.69 -0.62
C GLY A 144 -0.52 9.16 -1.77
N CYS A 145 -1.09 8.34 -2.64
CA CYS A 145 -0.37 7.78 -3.79
C CYS A 145 0.04 8.85 -4.80
N GLU A 146 -0.86 9.79 -5.09
CA GLU A 146 -0.56 10.91 -5.99
C GLU A 146 0.55 11.79 -5.40
N GLY A 147 0.47 12.09 -4.11
CA GLY A 147 1.51 12.86 -3.43
C GLY A 147 2.85 12.14 -3.40
N PHE A 148 2.85 10.82 -3.23
CA PHE A 148 4.07 10.01 -3.28
C PHE A 148 4.73 10.07 -4.66
N LEU A 149 3.96 9.96 -5.72
CA LEU A 149 4.49 10.08 -7.08
C LEU A 149 5.04 11.48 -7.37
N ASP A 150 4.37 12.52 -6.89
CA ASP A 150 4.86 13.89 -6.99
C ASP A 150 6.19 14.07 -6.25
N TYR A 151 6.32 13.45 -5.07
CA TYR A 151 7.56 13.44 -4.31
C TYR A 151 8.71 12.82 -5.12
N LEU A 152 8.45 11.69 -5.79
CA LEU A 152 9.47 11.05 -6.63
C LEU A 152 9.85 11.89 -7.84
N ARG A 153 8.89 12.58 -8.45
CA ARG A 153 9.15 13.50 -9.57
C ARG A 153 9.97 14.69 -9.15
N GLN A 154 9.64 15.31 -8.03
CA GLN A 154 10.37 16.49 -7.51
C GLN A 154 11.82 16.15 -7.18
N GLY A 155 12.09 14.91 -6.77
CA GLY A 155 13.44 14.43 -6.52
C GLY A 155 14.18 13.98 -7.77
N ASN A 156 13.62 14.19 -8.97
CA ASN A 156 14.17 13.71 -10.24
C ASN A 156 14.43 12.19 -10.24
N ARG A 157 13.57 11.45 -9.57
CA ARG A 157 13.71 9.99 -9.44
C ARG A 157 12.89 9.24 -10.50
N LEU A 158 11.90 9.92 -11.06
CA LEU A 158 11.07 9.39 -12.13
C LEU A 158 11.50 9.91 -13.49
#